data_4b6083808e933770e9799a5e0935cd7c
#
_entry.id   4b6083808e933770e9799a5e0935cd7c
#
_cell.length_a   1.000
_cell.length_b   1.000
_cell.length_c   1.000
_cell.angle_alpha   90.00
_cell.angle_beta   90.00
_cell.angle_gamma   90.00
#
_symmetry.space_group_name_H-M   'P 1'
#
loop_
_entity.id
_entity.type
_entity.pdbx_description
1 polymer ?
#
loop_
_entity_poly.entity_id
_entity_poly.type
_entity_poly.pdbx_seq_one_letter_code
_entity_poly.pdbx_strand_id
1 'polypeptide(L)'
;MLFRSGRIGRTFLRKSLGDPSINIVAINDLTAPSTLAHLLKYDSIHGRFPGEIEFGDNFISIDNKKIEITAEKDPSLLPWKKFEVEIVIESTGKFTKEEDAKKHIIAGANKVIISAPATGNIKSVVLGVNEHILDGTEEVISNASCTTNNAAPMIALLDKHFEIEDAYVTTVHAYTGDQNIHDAPHKDLRRSRAAAHSIIPTKIGRAHV
;
A
#
# COMPACT_ATOMS: atom_id res chain seq x y z
N MET A 1 -7.20 8.00 5.65
CA MET A 1 -6.17 8.85 5.05
C MET A 1 -5.14 8.07 4.26
N LEU A 2 -4.49 8.65 3.23
CA LEU A 2 -3.50 8.00 2.38
C LEU A 2 -2.12 8.64 2.58
N PHE A 3 -1.09 7.81 2.80
CA PHE A 3 0.28 8.26 2.81
C PHE A 3 1.00 7.76 1.56
N ARG A 4 1.30 8.67 0.63
CA ARG A 4 1.81 8.52 -0.72
C ARG A 4 0.84 7.86 -1.70
N SER A 5 0.50 8.61 -2.75
CA SER A 5 -0.39 8.17 -3.83
C SER A 5 0.37 7.41 -4.94
N GLY A 6 1.20 6.44 -4.55
CA GLY A 6 1.74 5.43 -5.44
C GLY A 6 0.60 4.59 -6.05
N ARG A 7 0.92 3.54 -6.82
CA ARG A 7 -0.10 2.68 -7.43
C ARG A 7 -1.10 2.14 -6.41
N ILE A 8 -0.63 1.58 -5.30
CA ILE A 8 -1.49 1.00 -4.26
C ILE A 8 -2.39 2.07 -3.64
N GLY A 9 -1.82 3.23 -3.24
CA GLY A 9 -2.60 4.31 -2.65
C GLY A 9 -3.68 4.84 -3.58
N ARG A 10 -3.38 5.04 -4.88
CA ARG A 10 -4.39 5.48 -5.86
C ARG A 10 -5.48 4.43 -6.11
N THR A 11 -5.13 3.15 -6.13
CA THR A 11 -6.12 2.06 -6.27
C THR A 11 -7.03 2.01 -5.05
N PHE A 12 -6.46 2.12 -3.84
CA PHE A 12 -7.23 2.21 -2.61
C PHE A 12 -8.18 3.41 -2.66
N LEU A 13 -7.67 4.62 -3.00
CA LEU A 13 -8.49 5.82 -3.12
C LEU A 13 -9.67 5.61 -4.09
N ARG A 14 -9.41 5.10 -5.29
CA ARG A 14 -10.47 4.84 -6.28
C ARG A 14 -11.55 3.88 -5.77
N LYS A 15 -11.16 2.87 -4.99
CA LYS A 15 -12.11 1.90 -4.42
C LYS A 15 -12.89 2.46 -3.25
N SER A 16 -12.25 3.26 -2.38
CA SER A 16 -12.90 3.84 -1.21
C SER A 16 -13.89 4.96 -1.54
N LEU A 17 -13.77 5.62 -2.69
CA LEU A 17 -14.70 6.68 -3.09
C LEU A 17 -16.16 6.20 -3.24
N GLY A 18 -16.37 4.91 -3.51
CA GLY A 18 -17.72 4.31 -3.62
C GLY A 18 -18.28 3.78 -2.30
N ASP A 19 -17.50 3.81 -1.21
CA ASP A 19 -17.88 3.29 0.09
C ASP A 19 -18.23 4.43 1.05
N PRO A 20 -19.49 4.58 1.49
CA PRO A 20 -19.92 5.67 2.37
C PRO A 20 -19.34 5.55 3.79
N SER A 21 -18.81 4.39 4.18
CA SER A 21 -18.15 4.19 5.49
C SER A 21 -16.71 4.73 5.51
N ILE A 22 -16.13 5.03 4.34
CA ILE A 22 -14.74 5.48 4.21
C ILE A 22 -14.72 6.96 3.78
N ASN A 23 -14.16 7.80 4.62
CA ASN A 23 -13.92 9.21 4.32
C ASN A 23 -12.43 9.48 4.17
N ILE A 24 -11.96 9.80 2.95
CA ILE A 24 -10.58 10.21 2.72
C ILE A 24 -10.47 11.72 2.94
N VAL A 25 -9.84 12.12 4.03
CA VAL A 25 -9.73 13.53 4.43
C VAL A 25 -8.44 14.20 3.93
N ALA A 26 -7.36 13.43 3.81
CA ALA A 26 -6.08 13.98 3.36
C ALA A 26 -5.22 12.91 2.64
N ILE A 27 -4.29 13.39 1.81
CA ILE A 27 -3.23 12.59 1.17
C ILE A 27 -1.91 13.32 1.41
N ASN A 28 -0.89 12.60 1.87
CA ASN A 28 0.47 13.12 1.88
C ASN A 28 1.25 12.54 0.70
N ASP A 29 1.75 13.39 -0.17
CA ASP A 29 2.64 13.01 -1.27
C ASP A 29 3.59 14.16 -1.60
N LEU A 30 4.82 13.83 -1.98
CA LEU A 30 5.83 14.84 -2.38
C LEU A 30 5.63 15.32 -3.83
N THR A 31 4.69 14.74 -4.55
CA THR A 31 4.35 15.08 -5.93
C THR A 31 3.30 16.19 -5.95
N ALA A 32 3.41 17.10 -6.90
CA ALA A 32 2.46 18.20 -7.05
C ALA A 32 1.01 17.71 -7.25
N PRO A 33 0.00 18.39 -6.68
CA PRO A 33 -1.41 18.02 -6.78
C PRO A 33 -1.90 17.83 -8.22
N SER A 34 -1.43 18.64 -9.17
CA SER A 34 -1.73 18.50 -10.60
C SER A 34 -1.33 17.15 -11.17
N THR A 35 -0.13 16.68 -10.83
CA THR A 35 0.37 15.36 -11.26
C THR A 35 -0.41 14.25 -10.57
N LEU A 36 -0.75 14.40 -9.29
CA LEU A 36 -1.56 13.42 -8.57
C LEU A 36 -2.96 13.30 -9.18
N ALA A 37 -3.60 14.41 -9.51
CA ALA A 37 -4.90 14.47 -10.18
C ALA A 37 -4.83 13.77 -11.55
N HIS A 38 -3.79 14.05 -12.34
CA HIS A 38 -3.58 13.39 -13.63
C HIS A 38 -3.43 11.87 -13.49
N LEU A 39 -2.57 11.40 -12.57
CA LEU A 39 -2.34 9.97 -12.33
C LEU A 39 -3.55 9.27 -11.71
N LEU A 40 -4.42 9.99 -11.01
CA LEU A 40 -5.69 9.46 -10.52
C LEU A 40 -6.72 9.36 -11.65
N LYS A 41 -6.76 10.36 -12.55
CA LYS A 41 -7.68 10.38 -13.69
C LYS A 41 -7.34 9.30 -14.71
N TYR A 42 -6.06 9.11 -15.02
CA TYR A 42 -5.60 8.20 -16.07
C TYR A 42 -4.74 7.09 -15.47
N ASP A 43 -5.22 5.86 -15.55
CA ASP A 43 -4.51 4.68 -15.07
C ASP A 43 -4.39 3.66 -16.21
N SER A 44 -3.18 3.19 -16.46
CA SER A 44 -2.88 2.27 -17.57
C SER A 44 -3.52 0.87 -17.41
N ILE A 45 -3.87 0.49 -16.17
CA ILE A 45 -4.47 -0.82 -15.85
C ILE A 45 -5.97 -0.68 -15.62
N HIS A 46 -6.37 0.30 -14.81
CA HIS A 46 -7.76 0.49 -14.40
C HIS A 46 -8.54 1.49 -15.28
N GLY A 47 -7.88 2.04 -16.31
CA GLY A 47 -8.50 2.96 -17.24
C GLY A 47 -8.80 4.34 -16.64
N ARG A 48 -9.52 5.14 -17.39
CA ARG A 48 -9.90 6.50 -17.00
C ARG A 48 -10.90 6.46 -15.83
N PHE A 49 -10.62 7.27 -14.80
CA PHE A 49 -11.56 7.47 -13.71
C PHE A 49 -12.80 8.23 -14.22
N PRO A 50 -14.03 7.73 -13.97
CA PRO A 50 -15.23 8.32 -14.57
C PRO A 50 -15.61 9.67 -13.93
N GLY A 51 -15.33 9.87 -12.64
CA GLY A 51 -15.67 11.07 -11.89
C GLY A 51 -14.87 12.30 -12.33
N GLU A 52 -15.32 13.46 -11.92
CA GLU A 52 -14.64 14.73 -12.14
C GLU A 52 -13.49 14.89 -11.14
N ILE A 53 -12.32 15.37 -11.60
CA ILE A 53 -11.17 15.60 -10.75
C ILE A 53 -10.65 17.00 -11.02
N GLU A 54 -10.63 17.81 -9.98
CA GLU A 54 -10.04 19.13 -9.95
C GLU A 54 -8.88 19.18 -8.96
N PHE A 55 -8.04 20.20 -9.04
CA PHE A 55 -6.93 20.38 -8.12
C PHE A 55 -6.64 21.88 -7.89
N GLY A 56 -6.03 22.16 -6.76
CA GLY A 56 -5.46 23.46 -6.42
C GLY A 56 -4.07 23.29 -5.82
N ASP A 57 -3.55 24.29 -5.17
CA ASP A 57 -2.18 24.30 -4.64
C ASP A 57 -1.95 23.22 -3.57
N ASN A 58 -2.95 22.92 -2.75
CA ASN A 58 -2.86 22.00 -1.62
C ASN A 58 -4.06 21.06 -1.50
N PHE A 59 -4.79 20.83 -2.57
CA PHE A 59 -5.92 19.90 -2.56
C PHE A 59 -6.15 19.25 -3.93
N ILE A 60 -6.86 18.13 -3.90
CA ILE A 60 -7.60 17.60 -5.05
C ILE A 60 -9.07 17.54 -4.66
N SER A 61 -9.95 17.73 -5.64
CA SER A 61 -11.40 17.53 -5.49
C SER A 61 -11.85 16.42 -6.42
N ILE A 62 -12.65 15.50 -5.90
CA ILE A 62 -13.20 14.38 -6.65
C ILE A 62 -14.71 14.42 -6.47
N ASP A 63 -15.44 14.64 -7.57
CA ASP A 63 -16.89 14.79 -7.56
C ASP A 63 -17.35 15.79 -6.46
N ASN A 64 -16.73 16.96 -6.41
CA ASN A 64 -16.90 18.03 -5.41
C ASN A 64 -16.47 17.68 -3.97
N LYS A 65 -15.89 16.51 -3.73
CA LYS A 65 -15.35 16.15 -2.42
C LYS A 65 -13.88 16.54 -2.34
N LYS A 66 -13.60 17.55 -1.52
CA LYS A 66 -12.23 18.06 -1.31
C LYS A 66 -11.40 17.13 -0.43
N ILE A 67 -10.15 16.85 -0.86
CA ILE A 67 -9.14 16.08 -0.12
C ILE A 67 -7.90 16.95 0.00
N GLU A 68 -7.45 17.20 1.22
CA GLU A 68 -6.27 18.01 1.48
C GLU A 68 -4.99 17.26 1.06
N ILE A 69 -4.04 17.98 0.47
CA ILE A 69 -2.72 17.46 0.09
C ILE A 69 -1.65 18.09 0.97
N THR A 70 -0.83 17.24 1.57
CA THR A 70 0.38 17.63 2.28
C THR A 70 1.61 17.07 1.57
N ALA A 71 2.79 17.67 1.76
CA ALA A 71 4.04 17.27 1.11
C ALA A 71 5.17 17.12 2.14
N GLU A 72 4.87 16.40 3.24
CA GLU A 72 5.80 16.23 4.35
C GLU A 72 6.61 14.93 4.19
N LYS A 73 7.92 15.01 4.44
CA LYS A 73 8.84 13.86 4.34
C LYS A 73 8.86 13.03 5.63
N ASP A 74 8.78 13.69 6.78
CA ASP A 74 8.75 13.03 8.07
C ASP A 74 7.31 12.81 8.53
N PRO A 75 6.87 11.56 8.67
CA PRO A 75 5.50 11.27 9.09
C PRO A 75 5.10 11.86 10.44
N SER A 76 6.06 12.11 11.34
CA SER A 76 5.79 12.66 12.67
C SER A 76 5.35 14.14 12.65
N LEU A 77 5.62 14.84 11.55
CA LEU A 77 5.28 16.27 11.37
C LEU A 77 3.94 16.48 10.64
N LEU A 78 3.27 15.40 10.29
CA LEU A 78 2.01 15.46 9.56
C LEU A 78 0.86 15.96 10.44
N PRO A 79 -0.07 16.74 9.92
CA PRO A 79 -1.16 17.34 10.69
C PRO A 79 -2.35 16.39 10.90
N TRP A 80 -2.09 15.13 11.25
CA TRP A 80 -3.13 14.10 11.37
C TRP A 80 -4.15 14.43 12.44
N LYS A 81 -3.70 14.95 13.57
CA LYS A 81 -4.58 15.41 14.65
C LYS A 81 -5.53 16.52 14.17
N LYS A 82 -5.03 17.46 13.36
CA LYS A 82 -5.83 18.56 12.79
C LYS A 82 -6.92 18.05 11.84
N PHE A 83 -6.63 17.00 11.10
CA PHE A 83 -7.56 16.40 10.14
C PHE A 83 -8.39 15.26 10.74
N GLU A 84 -8.29 15.05 12.05
CA GLU A 84 -9.03 13.97 12.77
C GLU A 84 -8.86 12.60 12.11
N VAL A 85 -7.60 12.28 11.74
CA VAL A 85 -7.30 11.04 11.01
C VAL A 85 -7.36 9.85 11.96
N GLU A 86 -8.33 8.97 11.75
CA GLU A 86 -8.43 7.72 12.50
C GLU A 86 -7.45 6.68 12.00
N ILE A 87 -7.38 6.45 10.68
CA ILE A 87 -6.58 5.39 10.07
C ILE A 87 -5.67 5.97 8.98
N VAL A 88 -4.39 5.61 9.03
CA VAL A 88 -3.42 5.89 7.96
C VAL A 88 -3.19 4.63 7.14
N ILE A 89 -3.33 4.74 5.82
CA ILE A 89 -2.88 3.71 4.88
C ILE A 89 -1.46 4.08 4.42
N GLU A 90 -0.46 3.40 4.98
CA GLU A 90 0.94 3.58 4.63
C GLU A 90 1.26 2.78 3.34
N SER A 91 1.40 3.48 2.23
CA SER A 91 1.63 2.87 0.91
C SER A 91 2.89 3.35 0.18
N THR A 92 3.88 3.86 0.94
CA THR A 92 5.19 4.27 0.38
C THR A 92 6.12 3.10 0.13
N GLY A 93 5.98 2.00 0.88
CA GLY A 93 6.93 0.90 0.97
C GLY A 93 8.25 1.26 1.66
N LYS A 94 8.34 2.43 2.32
CA LYS A 94 9.55 2.91 3.02
C LYS A 94 9.42 2.80 4.54
N PHE A 95 8.27 3.14 5.08
CA PHE A 95 8.02 3.14 6.53
C PHE A 95 7.39 1.81 6.96
N THR A 96 8.14 0.72 6.72
CA THR A 96 7.69 -0.65 6.99
C THR A 96 8.16 -1.21 8.33
N LYS A 97 9.04 -0.48 9.03
CA LYS A 97 9.45 -0.81 10.38
C LYS A 97 8.46 -0.24 11.39
N GLU A 98 8.28 -0.93 12.51
CA GLU A 98 7.37 -0.51 13.57
C GLU A 98 7.64 0.93 14.04
N GLU A 99 8.90 1.25 14.33
CA GLU A 99 9.34 2.58 14.79
C GLU A 99 9.02 3.69 13.79
N ASP A 100 9.12 3.40 12.49
CA ASP A 100 8.82 4.36 11.43
C ASP A 100 7.32 4.54 11.22
N ALA A 101 6.55 3.45 11.26
CA ALA A 101 5.10 3.49 11.13
C ALA A 101 4.44 4.21 12.33
N LYS A 102 4.98 4.02 13.55
CA LYS A 102 4.51 4.72 14.77
C LYS A 102 4.66 6.24 14.71
N LYS A 103 5.47 6.79 13.80
CA LYS A 103 5.52 8.25 13.58
C LYS A 103 4.16 8.83 13.17
N HIS A 104 3.32 8.06 12.48
CA HIS A 104 1.95 8.47 12.18
C HIS A 104 1.05 8.54 13.43
N ILE A 105 1.27 7.65 14.39
CA ILE A 105 0.58 7.69 15.69
C ILE A 105 1.00 8.95 16.46
N ILE A 106 2.30 9.25 16.50
CA ILE A 106 2.84 10.48 17.10
C ILE A 106 2.21 11.73 16.45
N ALA A 107 1.98 11.71 15.15
CA ALA A 107 1.31 12.77 14.39
C ALA A 107 -0.19 12.90 14.70
N GLY A 108 -0.77 11.94 15.40
CA GLY A 108 -2.16 11.97 15.87
C GLY A 108 -3.14 11.04 15.18
N ALA A 109 -2.66 10.08 14.40
CA ALA A 109 -3.50 8.99 13.89
C ALA A 109 -3.76 7.93 14.98
N ASN A 110 -4.91 7.24 14.92
CA ASN A 110 -5.22 6.18 15.89
C ASN A 110 -4.62 4.84 15.45
N LYS A 111 -4.60 4.55 14.14
CA LYS A 111 -4.12 3.29 13.58
C LYS A 111 -3.36 3.50 12.27
N VAL A 112 -2.45 2.56 11.98
CA VAL A 112 -1.69 2.53 10.72
C VAL A 112 -1.82 1.14 10.08
N ILE A 113 -2.18 1.11 8.81
CA ILE A 113 -2.18 -0.10 7.99
C ILE A 113 -1.07 0.03 6.94
N ILE A 114 -0.04 -0.81 7.05
CA ILE A 114 1.06 -0.85 6.10
C ILE A 114 0.67 -1.75 4.93
N SER A 115 0.67 -1.22 3.71
CA SER A 115 0.33 -1.97 2.49
C SER A 115 1.51 -2.77 1.90
N ALA A 116 2.43 -3.21 2.74
CA ALA A 116 3.64 -3.96 2.39
C ALA A 116 4.06 -4.85 3.56
N PRO A 117 4.95 -5.85 3.34
CA PRO A 117 5.51 -6.61 4.43
C PRO A 117 6.20 -5.69 5.44
N ALA A 118 5.84 -5.83 6.70
CA ALA A 118 6.42 -5.06 7.80
C ALA A 118 7.56 -5.83 8.49
N THR A 119 8.38 -5.11 9.25
CA THR A 119 9.42 -5.65 10.11
C THR A 119 9.28 -5.12 11.53
N GLY A 120 9.61 -5.95 12.52
CA GLY A 120 9.37 -5.67 13.94
C GLY A 120 8.20 -6.47 14.48
N ASN A 121 7.65 -6.07 15.60
CA ASN A 121 6.51 -6.75 16.26
C ASN A 121 5.17 -6.26 15.70
N ILE A 122 4.99 -6.41 14.38
CA ILE A 122 3.77 -5.99 13.67
C ILE A 122 3.03 -7.24 13.19
N LYS A 123 1.78 -7.40 13.60
CA LYS A 123 0.91 -8.47 13.08
C LYS A 123 0.69 -8.29 11.59
N SER A 124 1.01 -9.31 10.80
CA SER A 124 0.72 -9.36 9.36
C SER A 124 -0.57 -10.11 9.14
N VAL A 125 -1.49 -9.49 8.43
CA VAL A 125 -2.86 -9.99 8.26
C VAL A 125 -3.16 -10.22 6.78
N VAL A 126 -3.73 -11.37 6.50
CA VAL A 126 -4.35 -11.72 5.21
C VAL A 126 -5.81 -12.00 5.46
N LEU A 127 -6.67 -11.19 4.89
CA LEU A 127 -8.12 -11.29 5.07
C LEU A 127 -8.64 -12.65 4.59
N GLY A 128 -9.48 -13.31 5.39
CA GLY A 128 -10.00 -14.65 5.14
C GLY A 128 -9.04 -15.79 5.52
N VAL A 129 -7.88 -15.45 6.09
CA VAL A 129 -6.89 -16.45 6.56
C VAL A 129 -6.62 -16.32 8.05
N ASN A 130 -6.19 -15.15 8.50
CA ASN A 130 -5.72 -14.97 9.87
C ASN A 130 -6.16 -13.66 10.54
N GLU A 131 -7.18 -12.97 10.05
CA GLU A 131 -7.70 -11.73 10.66
C GLU A 131 -8.14 -11.91 12.12
N HIS A 132 -8.43 -13.13 12.52
CA HIS A 132 -8.80 -13.50 13.89
C HIS A 132 -7.67 -13.28 14.92
N ILE A 133 -6.43 -13.07 14.45
CA ILE A 133 -5.31 -12.74 15.35
C ILE A 133 -5.37 -11.31 15.90
N LEU A 134 -6.21 -10.45 15.27
CA LEU A 134 -6.41 -9.08 15.71
C LEU A 134 -7.38 -9.04 16.90
N ASP A 135 -6.96 -8.36 17.95
CA ASP A 135 -7.80 -8.13 19.14
C ASP A 135 -8.31 -6.69 19.27
N GLY A 136 -7.95 -5.82 18.31
CA GLY A 136 -8.34 -4.41 18.24
C GLY A 136 -7.41 -3.45 18.95
N THR A 137 -6.42 -3.95 19.70
CA THR A 137 -5.44 -3.12 20.43
C THR A 137 -4.28 -2.66 19.54
N GLU A 138 -4.10 -3.26 18.37
CA GLU A 138 -2.98 -2.96 17.48
C GLU A 138 -3.06 -1.51 16.95
N GLU A 139 -2.00 -0.75 17.19
CA GLU A 139 -1.81 0.57 16.58
C GLU A 139 -1.33 0.47 15.14
N VAL A 140 -0.50 -0.55 14.85
CA VAL A 140 0.11 -0.78 13.54
C VAL A 140 -0.11 -2.22 13.11
N ILE A 141 -0.64 -2.41 11.91
CA ILE A 141 -0.78 -3.73 11.27
C ILE A 141 -0.21 -3.70 9.85
N SER A 142 0.14 -4.87 9.34
CA SER A 142 0.59 -5.03 7.95
C SER A 142 -0.42 -5.87 7.18
N ASN A 143 -0.75 -5.43 5.96
CA ASN A 143 -1.52 -6.21 5.00
C ASN A 143 -0.64 -7.19 4.20
N ALA A 144 0.53 -7.57 4.74
CA ALA A 144 1.48 -8.50 4.14
C ALA A 144 1.92 -8.10 2.71
N SER A 145 2.39 -9.05 1.89
CA SER A 145 2.78 -8.81 0.50
C SER A 145 1.67 -9.18 -0.48
N CYS A 146 1.77 -8.69 -1.71
CA CYS A 146 0.88 -9.09 -2.81
C CYS A 146 0.94 -10.61 -3.05
N THR A 147 2.14 -11.20 -3.00
CA THR A 147 2.34 -12.65 -3.13
C THR A 147 1.71 -13.39 -1.96
N THR A 148 1.87 -12.90 -0.73
CA THR A 148 1.25 -13.53 0.46
C THR A 148 -0.29 -13.48 0.37
N ASN A 149 -0.86 -12.34 -0.02
CA ASN A 149 -2.31 -12.21 -0.20
C ASN A 149 -2.86 -13.12 -1.32
N ASN A 150 -2.04 -13.47 -2.30
CA ASN A 150 -2.41 -14.44 -3.33
C ASN A 150 -2.27 -15.90 -2.85
N ALA A 151 -1.12 -16.25 -2.27
CA ALA A 151 -0.77 -17.64 -1.95
C ALA A 151 -1.43 -18.15 -0.65
N ALA A 152 -1.49 -17.34 0.40
CA ALA A 152 -1.95 -17.78 1.71
C ALA A 152 -3.42 -18.29 1.70
N PRO A 153 -4.39 -17.63 1.07
CA PRO A 153 -5.75 -18.17 0.99
C PRO A 153 -5.83 -19.51 0.25
N MET A 154 -5.04 -19.68 -0.81
CA MET A 154 -4.99 -20.96 -1.56
C MET A 154 -4.38 -22.07 -0.71
N ILE A 155 -3.26 -21.78 -0.04
CA ILE A 155 -2.60 -22.76 0.85
C ILE A 155 -3.53 -23.12 2.01
N ALA A 156 -4.13 -22.14 2.68
CA ALA A 156 -5.06 -22.37 3.79
C ALA A 156 -6.26 -23.24 3.37
N LEU A 157 -6.79 -23.01 2.17
CA LEU A 157 -7.88 -23.83 1.63
C LEU A 157 -7.44 -25.26 1.35
N LEU A 158 -6.28 -25.45 0.74
CA LEU A 158 -5.73 -26.78 0.45
C LEU A 158 -5.38 -27.52 1.74
N ASP A 159 -4.73 -26.86 2.68
CA ASP A 159 -4.37 -27.44 3.98
C ASP A 159 -5.61 -27.92 4.73
N LYS A 160 -6.65 -27.09 4.79
CA LYS A 160 -7.92 -27.43 5.43
C LYS A 160 -8.56 -28.72 4.89
N HIS A 161 -8.35 -29.05 3.61
CA HIS A 161 -9.00 -30.19 2.96
C HIS A 161 -8.08 -31.40 2.74
N PHE A 162 -6.76 -31.18 2.72
CA PHE A 162 -5.80 -32.21 2.30
C PHE A 162 -4.62 -32.40 3.26
N GLU A 163 -4.52 -31.58 4.32
CA GLU A 163 -3.44 -31.67 5.34
C GLU A 163 -2.05 -31.66 4.68
N ILE A 164 -1.59 -30.47 4.26
CA ILE A 164 -0.33 -30.29 3.51
C ILE A 164 0.87 -30.58 4.44
N GLU A 165 1.70 -31.56 4.04
CA GLU A 165 2.98 -31.84 4.73
C GLU A 165 4.10 -30.89 4.23
N ASP A 166 4.22 -30.72 2.90
CA ASP A 166 5.23 -29.89 2.25
C ASP A 166 4.67 -29.17 1.02
N ALA A 167 5.17 -27.97 0.73
CA ALA A 167 4.78 -27.22 -0.45
C ALA A 167 5.91 -26.40 -1.06
N TYR A 168 5.97 -26.37 -2.38
CA TYR A 168 6.83 -25.47 -3.15
C TYR A 168 5.97 -24.44 -3.87
N VAL A 169 6.24 -23.17 -3.64
CA VAL A 169 5.51 -22.07 -4.28
C VAL A 169 6.39 -21.39 -5.32
N THR A 170 5.98 -21.47 -6.58
CA THR A 170 6.56 -20.70 -7.67
C THR A 170 5.56 -19.67 -8.13
N THR A 171 5.97 -18.39 -8.16
CA THR A 171 5.11 -17.30 -8.64
C THR A 171 5.62 -16.74 -9.96
N VAL A 172 4.73 -16.61 -10.95
CA VAL A 172 4.95 -15.84 -12.17
C VAL A 172 4.26 -14.50 -11.97
N HIS A 173 5.06 -13.46 -11.70
CA HIS A 173 4.56 -12.19 -11.19
C HIS A 173 4.80 -11.06 -12.19
N ALA A 174 3.84 -10.18 -12.37
CA ALA A 174 4.05 -8.94 -13.09
C ALA A 174 5.18 -8.13 -12.41
N TYR A 175 6.03 -7.47 -13.20
CA TYR A 175 7.05 -6.59 -12.61
C TYR A 175 6.42 -5.43 -11.85
N THR A 176 7.11 -4.97 -10.82
CA THR A 176 6.65 -3.91 -9.92
C THR A 176 7.61 -2.73 -9.93
N GLY A 177 7.28 -1.65 -9.22
CA GLY A 177 8.14 -0.48 -9.09
C GLY A 177 9.49 -0.73 -8.39
N ASP A 178 9.70 -1.91 -7.81
CA ASP A 178 11.00 -2.35 -7.27
C ASP A 178 11.95 -2.89 -8.35
N GLN A 179 11.45 -3.15 -9.56
CA GLN A 179 12.24 -3.61 -10.70
C GLN A 179 12.51 -2.44 -11.65
N ASN A 180 13.77 -2.33 -12.10
CA ASN A 180 14.17 -1.28 -13.03
C ASN A 180 13.59 -1.54 -14.43
N ILE A 181 13.08 -0.50 -15.08
CA ILE A 181 12.60 -0.59 -16.46
C ILE A 181 13.78 -0.72 -17.45
N HIS A 182 14.88 -0.01 -17.15
CA HIS A 182 16.16 -0.10 -17.85
C HIS A 182 17.24 -0.58 -16.90
N ASP A 183 18.39 -1.03 -17.43
CA ASP A 183 19.55 -1.43 -16.64
C ASP A 183 19.96 -0.30 -15.69
N ALA A 184 19.89 -0.55 -14.38
CA ALA A 184 20.23 0.43 -13.36
C ALA A 184 20.64 -0.25 -12.05
N PRO A 185 21.36 0.43 -11.14
CA PRO A 185 21.79 -0.15 -9.88
C PRO A 185 20.61 -0.69 -9.04
N HIS A 186 20.78 -1.90 -8.52
CA HIS A 186 19.85 -2.52 -7.58
C HIS A 186 20.62 -3.48 -6.65
N LYS A 187 20.18 -3.63 -5.40
CA LYS A 187 20.81 -4.56 -4.41
C LYS A 187 20.78 -6.03 -4.85
N ASP A 188 19.76 -6.45 -5.58
CA ASP A 188 19.71 -7.74 -6.27
C ASP A 188 20.10 -7.50 -7.74
N LEU A 189 21.26 -8.01 -8.15
CA LEU A 189 21.80 -7.80 -9.50
C LEU A 189 20.89 -8.31 -10.62
N ARG A 190 20.04 -9.31 -10.35
CA ARG A 190 19.03 -9.78 -11.31
C ARG A 190 18.00 -8.69 -11.59
N ARG A 191 17.62 -7.91 -10.58
CA ARG A 191 16.69 -6.77 -10.68
C ARG A 191 17.36 -5.50 -11.21
N SER A 192 18.67 -5.51 -11.42
CA SER A 192 19.40 -4.45 -12.12
C SER A 192 19.14 -4.47 -13.62
N ARG A 193 18.56 -5.54 -14.16
CA ARG A 193 18.25 -5.71 -15.58
C ARG A 193 16.87 -5.17 -15.91
N ALA A 194 16.67 -4.82 -17.19
CA ALA A 194 15.42 -4.27 -17.71
C ALA A 194 14.25 -5.24 -17.53
N ALA A 195 13.34 -4.94 -16.63
CA ALA A 195 12.21 -5.82 -16.28
C ALA A 195 11.21 -6.04 -17.41
N ALA A 196 11.09 -5.09 -18.33
CA ALA A 196 10.15 -5.16 -19.46
C ALA A 196 10.71 -5.94 -20.66
N HIS A 197 12.00 -6.30 -20.65
CA HIS A 197 12.66 -6.98 -21.78
C HIS A 197 12.53 -8.49 -21.69
N SER A 198 12.64 -9.05 -20.49
CA SER A 198 12.57 -10.49 -20.24
C SER A 198 12.11 -10.78 -18.82
N ILE A 199 11.61 -11.99 -18.59
CA ILE A 199 11.28 -12.46 -17.23
C ILE A 199 12.57 -12.55 -16.42
N ILE A 200 12.60 -11.86 -15.29
CA ILE A 200 13.74 -11.85 -14.37
C ILE A 200 13.54 -12.93 -13.30
N PRO A 201 14.36 -13.98 -13.25
CA PRO A 201 14.34 -14.94 -12.15
C PRO A 201 14.86 -14.25 -10.88
N THR A 202 14.03 -14.10 -9.89
CA THR A 202 14.38 -13.39 -8.66
C THR A 202 13.71 -14.06 -7.46
N LYS A 203 14.25 -13.77 -6.26
CA LYS A 203 13.64 -14.22 -5.02
C LYS A 203 12.66 -13.17 -4.52
N ILE A 204 11.41 -13.55 -4.33
CA ILE A 204 10.37 -12.69 -3.76
C ILE A 204 10.26 -13.00 -2.28
N GLY A 205 11.08 -12.66 -1.44
CA GLY A 205 10.94 -12.79 0.01
C GLY A 205 10.51 -14.17 0.54
N ARG A 206 10.55 -14.36 1.85
CA ARG A 206 9.88 -15.48 2.52
C ARG A 206 8.43 -15.10 2.77
N ALA A 207 7.49 -15.90 2.31
CA ALA A 207 6.17 -15.92 2.93
C ALA A 207 6.38 -16.47 4.36
N HIS A 208 6.07 -15.70 5.35
CA HIS A 208 5.90 -16.21 6.70
C HIS A 208 4.43 -16.63 6.79
N VAL A 209 4.20 -17.91 6.75
CA VAL A 209 2.93 -18.54 7.10
C VAL A 209 2.93 -18.72 8.61
#